data_78a05bc84f9ca657446c28bde8a323a0
#
_entry.id   78a05bc84f9ca657446c28bde8a323a0
#
_cell.length_a   1.000
_cell.length_b   1.000
_cell.length_c   1.000
_cell.angle_alpha   90.00
_cell.angle_beta   90.00
_cell.angle_gamma   90.00
#
_symmetry.space_group_name_H-M   'P 1'
#
loop_
_entity.id
_entity.type
_entity.pdbx_description
1 polymer ?
#
loop_
_entity_poly.entity_id
_entity_poly.type
_entity_poly.pdbx_seq_one_letter_code
_entity_poly.pdbx_strand_id
1 'polypeptide(L)'
;MPTTIINLKVKTVEEKAVIPQNNQLGNMIASSDDITEINGDPSLRGQHSGFYVRVRRPDYWLCEAGYILPGIPGTPFPNGGQLQTRGLLKLSSLVNTVAIIGGTNDYRCASGQVNIDGNNFELTIETP
;
A
#
# COMPACT_ATOMS: atom_id res chain seq x y z
N MET A 1 -14.33 4.51 -17.29
CA MET A 1 -13.26 5.12 -16.47
C MET A 1 -11.93 4.50 -16.86
N PRO A 2 -10.90 5.30 -17.11
CA PRO A 2 -9.58 4.76 -17.39
C PRO A 2 -9.04 3.93 -16.22
N THR A 3 -8.44 2.81 -16.54
CA THR A 3 -7.80 1.92 -15.57
C THR A 3 -6.32 1.82 -15.89
N THR A 4 -5.49 2.02 -14.88
CA THR A 4 -4.03 1.92 -15.01
C THR A 4 -3.51 0.91 -14.02
N ILE A 5 -2.64 0.01 -14.47
CA ILE A 5 -1.99 -0.97 -13.61
C ILE A 5 -0.54 -0.54 -13.39
N ILE A 6 -0.16 -0.45 -12.11
CA ILE A 6 1.19 -0.12 -11.68
C ILE A 6 1.70 -1.25 -10.80
N ASN A 7 2.89 -1.74 -11.09
CA ASN A 7 3.54 -2.79 -10.32
C ASN A 7 4.68 -2.21 -9.50
N LEU A 8 4.66 -2.48 -8.19
CA LEU A 8 5.67 -2.02 -7.25
C LEU A 8 6.42 -3.20 -6.66
N LYS A 9 7.71 -3.02 -6.43
CA LYS A 9 8.48 -3.85 -5.49
C LYS A 9 8.71 -3.06 -4.22
N VAL A 10 8.41 -3.68 -3.09
CA VAL A 10 8.42 -3.04 -1.78
C VAL A 10 9.40 -3.78 -0.87
N LYS A 11 10.23 -3.02 -0.15
CA LYS A 11 11.16 -3.57 0.83
C LYS A 11 10.89 -2.94 2.19
N THR A 12 10.64 -3.76 3.20
CA THR A 12 10.46 -3.27 4.57
C THR A 12 11.77 -2.72 5.11
N VAL A 13 11.74 -1.48 5.55
CA VAL A 13 12.87 -0.79 6.19
C VAL A 13 12.76 -0.92 7.70
N GLU A 14 11.57 -0.68 8.25
CA GLU A 14 11.35 -0.73 9.68
C GLU A 14 9.93 -1.17 9.97
N GLU A 15 9.78 -2.07 10.92
CA GLU A 15 8.49 -2.51 11.42
C GLU A 15 8.55 -2.59 12.94
N LYS A 16 7.59 -1.97 13.61
CA LYS A 16 7.58 -1.91 15.06
C LYS A 16 6.18 -2.17 15.62
N ALA A 17 6.11 -3.07 16.57
CA ALA A 17 4.92 -3.24 17.39
C ALA A 17 4.80 -2.04 18.35
N VAL A 18 3.69 -1.32 18.27
CA VAL A 18 3.42 -0.16 19.12
C VAL A 18 2.85 -0.60 20.46
N ILE A 19 2.09 -1.70 20.46
CA ILE A 19 1.55 -2.35 21.66
C ILE A 19 2.09 -3.78 21.68
N PRO A 20 2.47 -4.31 22.86
CA PRO A 20 2.98 -5.68 22.97
C PRO A 20 2.07 -6.68 22.28
N GLN A 21 2.67 -7.53 21.45
CA GLN A 21 1.93 -8.53 20.67
C GLN A 21 1.75 -9.80 21.48
N ASN A 22 0.54 -10.02 21.96
CA ASN A 22 0.19 -11.20 22.73
C ASN A 22 -1.17 -11.77 22.29
N ASN A 23 -1.45 -11.74 20.99
CA ASN A 23 -2.69 -12.24 20.40
C ASN A 23 -3.95 -11.53 20.92
N GLN A 24 -3.86 -10.25 21.21
CA GLN A 24 -4.99 -9.45 21.69
C GLN A 24 -5.53 -8.52 20.62
N LEU A 25 -6.83 -8.21 20.73
CA LEU A 25 -7.43 -7.14 19.97
C LEU A 25 -6.80 -5.80 20.36
N GLY A 26 -6.68 -4.90 19.39
CA GLY A 26 -6.09 -3.60 19.61
C GLY A 26 -4.58 -3.55 19.52
N ASN A 27 -3.88 -4.69 19.37
CA ASN A 27 -2.45 -4.69 19.09
C ASN A 27 -2.17 -3.93 17.80
N MET A 28 -1.10 -3.16 17.79
CA MET A 28 -0.78 -2.23 16.71
C MET A 28 0.62 -2.46 16.18
N ILE A 29 0.77 -2.34 14.86
CA ILE A 29 2.06 -2.38 14.16
C ILE A 29 2.14 -1.16 13.26
N ALA A 30 3.30 -0.50 13.26
CA ALA A 30 3.63 0.51 12.26
C ALA A 30 4.76 -0.02 11.39
N SER A 31 4.70 0.22 10.11
CA SER A 31 5.76 -0.16 9.18
C SER A 31 6.15 0.97 8.26
N SER A 32 7.42 0.99 7.89
CA SER A 32 7.98 1.91 6.91
C SER A 32 8.70 1.09 5.86
N ASP A 33 8.36 1.33 4.60
CA ASP A 33 8.86 0.54 3.48
C ASP A 33 9.40 1.46 2.39
N ASP A 34 10.40 0.97 1.67
CA ASP A 34 10.86 1.60 0.43
C ASP A 34 10.21 0.92 -0.77
N ILE A 35 9.76 1.73 -1.71
CA ILE A 35 9.42 1.25 -3.05
C ILE A 35 10.69 1.33 -3.87
N THR A 36 11.22 0.16 -4.25
CA THR A 36 12.54 0.06 -4.87
C THR A 36 12.49 0.03 -6.40
N GLU A 37 11.30 -0.23 -6.95
CA GLU A 37 11.10 -0.38 -8.38
C GLU A 37 9.64 -0.14 -8.71
N ILE A 38 9.36 0.57 -9.81
CA ILE A 38 8.00 0.77 -10.32
C ILE A 38 7.98 0.34 -11.79
N ASN A 39 7.07 -0.58 -12.13
CA ASN A 39 6.94 -1.13 -13.49
C ASN A 39 8.26 -1.67 -14.06
N GLY A 40 9.07 -2.29 -13.23
CA GLY A 40 10.35 -2.83 -13.61
C GLY A 40 11.49 -1.80 -13.72
N ASP A 41 11.23 -0.54 -13.42
CA ASP A 41 12.22 0.54 -13.49
C ASP A 41 12.77 0.87 -12.10
N PRO A 42 14.04 0.51 -11.80
CA PRO A 42 14.65 0.77 -10.49
C PRO A 42 15.04 2.23 -10.28
N SER A 43 14.95 3.07 -11.29
CA SER A 43 15.14 4.52 -11.13
C SER A 43 13.90 5.22 -10.56
N LEU A 44 12.73 4.56 -10.63
CA LEU A 44 11.49 5.05 -10.07
C LEU A 44 11.32 4.48 -8.67
N ARG A 45 11.41 5.33 -7.67
CA ARG A 45 11.37 4.96 -6.26
C ARG A 45 10.35 5.78 -5.50
N GLY A 46 9.86 5.22 -4.43
CA GLY A 46 8.91 5.89 -3.56
C GLY A 46 8.96 5.34 -2.15
N GLN A 47 7.94 5.65 -1.39
CA GLN A 47 7.80 5.23 -0.01
C GLN A 47 6.40 4.68 0.23
N HIS A 48 6.31 3.68 1.09
CA HIS A 48 5.07 3.11 1.57
C HIS A 48 5.15 3.02 3.09
N SER A 49 4.11 3.46 3.76
CA SER A 49 4.02 3.35 5.22
C SER A 49 2.65 2.84 5.58
N GLY A 50 2.61 1.91 6.50
CA GLY A 50 1.38 1.28 6.93
C GLY A 50 1.22 1.28 8.44
N PHE A 51 -0.04 1.22 8.84
CA PHE A 51 -0.45 1.14 10.22
C PHE A 51 -1.53 0.07 10.31
N TYR A 52 -1.35 -0.90 11.25
CA TYR A 52 -2.20 -2.06 11.36
C TYR A 52 -2.71 -2.20 12.78
N VAL A 53 -4.01 -2.48 12.93
CA VAL A 53 -4.64 -2.76 14.22
C VAL A 53 -5.29 -4.13 14.14
N ARG A 54 -4.99 -5.01 15.10
CA ARG A 54 -5.65 -6.31 15.16
C ARG A 54 -7.11 -6.12 15.58
N VAL A 55 -8.02 -6.45 14.67
CA VAL A 55 -9.47 -6.26 14.86
C VAL A 55 -10.22 -7.58 15.02
N ARG A 56 -9.57 -8.71 14.71
CA ARG A 56 -10.14 -10.04 14.92
C ARG A 56 -9.03 -11.06 15.13
N ARG A 57 -9.15 -11.87 16.16
CA ARG A 57 -8.21 -12.97 16.41
C ARG A 57 -8.47 -14.13 15.43
N PRO A 58 -7.44 -14.90 15.08
CA PRO A 58 -6.05 -14.71 15.52
C PRO A 58 -5.29 -13.67 14.70
N ASP A 59 -5.73 -13.33 13.45
CA ASP A 59 -4.81 -12.71 12.52
C ASP A 59 -5.45 -11.71 11.53
N TYR A 60 -6.59 -11.15 11.85
CA TYR A 60 -7.19 -10.12 11.01
C TYR A 60 -6.84 -8.72 11.52
N TRP A 61 -6.30 -7.90 10.62
CA TRP A 61 -5.80 -6.57 10.91
C TRP A 61 -6.45 -5.55 9.98
N LEU A 62 -6.92 -4.44 10.56
CA LEU A 62 -7.31 -3.29 9.76
C LEU A 62 -6.05 -2.50 9.43
N CYS A 63 -5.80 -2.29 8.16
CA CYS A 63 -4.65 -1.56 7.66
C CYS A 63 -5.08 -0.25 7.03
N GLU A 64 -4.37 0.82 7.37
CA GLU A 64 -4.35 2.06 6.61
C GLU A 64 -2.92 2.29 6.14
N ALA A 65 -2.75 2.59 4.87
CA ALA A 65 -1.43 2.79 4.30
C ALA A 65 -1.41 3.98 3.35
N GLY A 66 -0.25 4.60 3.26
CA GLY A 66 0.02 5.68 2.34
C GLY A 66 1.21 5.37 1.46
N TYR A 67 1.14 5.83 0.23
CA TYR A 67 2.19 5.71 -0.77
C TYR A 67 2.62 7.10 -1.21
N ILE A 68 3.91 7.34 -1.26
CA ILE A 68 4.47 8.52 -1.92
C ILE A 68 5.09 8.01 -3.21
N LEU A 69 4.50 8.40 -4.34
CA LEU A 69 4.89 7.92 -5.66
C LEU A 69 5.47 9.05 -6.49
N PRO A 70 6.58 8.78 -7.22
CA PRO A 70 7.15 9.75 -8.15
C PRO A 70 6.28 9.88 -9.39
N GLY A 71 6.61 10.83 -10.26
CA GLY A 71 6.05 10.86 -11.61
C GLY A 71 6.40 9.56 -12.36
N ILE A 72 5.42 8.97 -13.02
CA ILE A 72 5.59 7.72 -13.77
C ILE A 72 5.35 8.02 -15.25
N PRO A 73 6.40 8.03 -16.08
CA PRO A 73 6.27 8.34 -17.49
C PRO A 73 5.35 7.35 -18.22
N GLY A 74 4.59 7.83 -19.19
CA GLY A 74 3.69 7.01 -19.99
C GLY A 74 2.41 6.59 -19.29
N THR A 75 2.11 7.17 -18.13
CA THR A 75 0.88 6.92 -17.37
C THR A 75 0.13 8.23 -17.14
N PRO A 76 -1.13 8.17 -16.64
CA PRO A 76 -1.86 9.37 -16.23
C PRO A 76 -1.27 10.08 -15.00
N PHE A 77 -0.14 9.61 -14.48
CA PHE A 77 0.47 10.11 -13.24
C PHE A 77 1.88 10.68 -13.47
N PRO A 78 2.05 11.65 -14.39
CA PRO A 78 3.38 12.15 -14.75
C PRO A 78 4.05 12.97 -13.64
N ASN A 79 3.27 13.48 -12.67
CA ASN A 79 3.80 14.28 -11.56
C ASN A 79 3.82 13.51 -10.23
N GLY A 80 3.17 12.35 -10.19
CA GLY A 80 3.08 11.56 -8.98
C GLY A 80 2.14 12.16 -7.94
N GLY A 81 2.37 11.82 -6.69
CA GLY A 81 1.58 12.28 -5.56
C GLY A 81 1.49 11.21 -4.48
N GLN A 82 0.51 11.36 -3.61
CA GLN A 82 0.22 10.38 -2.57
C GLN A 82 -1.01 9.57 -2.94
N LEU A 83 -0.97 8.29 -2.60
CA LEU A 83 -2.08 7.37 -2.73
C LEU A 83 -2.39 6.80 -1.36
N GLN A 84 -3.67 6.59 -1.04
CA GLN A 84 -4.09 6.06 0.25
C GLN A 84 -4.94 4.82 0.07
N THR A 85 -4.71 3.83 0.93
CA THR A 85 -5.42 2.56 0.91
C THR A 85 -5.93 2.19 2.29
N ARG A 86 -6.98 1.35 2.31
CA ARG A 86 -7.55 0.81 3.53
C ARG A 86 -8.14 -0.56 3.27
N GLY A 87 -8.02 -1.46 4.24
CA GLY A 87 -8.64 -2.78 4.14
C GLY A 87 -8.27 -3.70 5.29
N LEU A 88 -8.89 -4.87 5.29
CA LEU A 88 -8.57 -5.94 6.22
C LEU A 88 -7.49 -6.82 5.61
N LEU A 89 -6.48 -7.12 6.41
CA LEU A 89 -5.40 -8.02 6.03
C LEU A 89 -5.38 -9.23 6.95
N LYS A 90 -4.97 -10.35 6.39
CA LYS A 90 -4.57 -11.53 7.14
C LYS A 90 -3.05 -11.65 7.03
N LEU A 91 -2.31 -11.23 8.06
CA LEU A 91 -0.85 -11.14 8.00
C LEU A 91 -0.16 -12.50 7.82
N SER A 92 -0.81 -13.59 8.24
CA SER A 92 -0.32 -14.95 7.98
C SER A 92 -0.42 -15.34 6.50
N SER A 93 -1.15 -14.60 5.68
CA SER A 93 -1.24 -14.83 4.24
C SER A 93 -0.31 -13.88 3.49
N LEU A 94 0.39 -14.39 2.47
CA LEU A 94 1.20 -13.55 1.58
C LEU A 94 0.34 -12.75 0.60
N VAL A 95 -0.90 -13.17 0.38
CA VAL A 95 -1.79 -12.55 -0.60
C VAL A 95 -2.93 -11.83 0.12
N ASN A 96 -3.03 -10.53 -0.11
CA ASN A 96 -4.09 -9.69 0.43
C ASN A 96 -4.51 -8.65 -0.62
N THR A 97 -5.74 -8.17 -0.50
CA THR A 97 -6.27 -7.10 -1.36
C THR A 97 -6.86 -6.01 -0.49
N VAL A 98 -6.48 -4.77 -0.76
CA VAL A 98 -7.02 -3.60 -0.06
C VAL A 98 -7.58 -2.59 -1.06
N ALA A 99 -8.48 -1.74 -0.59
CA ALA A 99 -9.10 -0.72 -1.43
C ALA A 99 -8.24 0.55 -1.51
N ILE A 100 -8.21 1.17 -2.68
CA ILE A 100 -7.71 2.53 -2.85
C ILE A 100 -8.84 3.48 -2.49
N ILE A 101 -8.60 4.37 -1.53
CA ILE A 101 -9.63 5.28 -1.03
C ILE A 101 -9.43 6.73 -1.44
N GLY A 102 -8.37 7.03 -2.17
CA GLY A 102 -8.09 8.37 -2.67
C GLY A 102 -6.60 8.69 -2.71
N GLY A 103 -6.30 9.94 -2.89
CA GLY A 103 -4.92 10.41 -2.94
C GLY A 103 -4.84 11.92 -3.17
N THR A 104 -3.66 12.38 -3.51
CA THR A 104 -3.36 13.78 -3.80
C THR A 104 -2.74 13.92 -5.19
N ASN A 105 -2.70 15.12 -5.70
CA ASN A 105 -2.09 15.44 -6.99
C ASN A 105 -2.70 14.59 -8.12
N ASP A 106 -1.91 13.82 -8.84
CA ASP A 106 -2.39 12.98 -9.95
C ASP A 106 -3.31 11.85 -9.48
N TYR A 107 -3.28 11.49 -8.19
CA TYR A 107 -4.12 10.44 -7.61
C TYR A 107 -5.38 10.99 -6.93
N ARG A 108 -5.68 12.27 -7.08
CA ARG A 108 -6.89 12.84 -6.56
C ARG A 108 -8.11 12.15 -7.20
N CYS A 109 -9.06 11.78 -6.37
CA CYS A 109 -10.26 11.02 -6.77
C CYS A 109 -9.96 9.63 -7.34
N ALA A 110 -8.77 9.08 -7.09
CA ALA A 110 -8.45 7.72 -7.48
C ALA A 110 -9.25 6.71 -6.65
N SER A 111 -9.60 5.61 -7.28
CA SER A 111 -10.23 4.43 -6.67
C SER A 111 -9.59 3.17 -7.23
N GLY A 112 -10.02 2.02 -6.77
CA GLY A 112 -9.51 0.74 -7.24
C GLY A 112 -9.01 -0.12 -6.09
N GLN A 113 -7.98 -0.91 -6.36
CA GLN A 113 -7.48 -1.86 -5.37
C GLN A 113 -5.98 -2.10 -5.52
N VAL A 114 -5.38 -2.58 -4.43
CA VAL A 114 -4.00 -3.06 -4.41
C VAL A 114 -4.02 -4.54 -4.08
N ASN A 115 -3.45 -5.34 -4.96
CA ASN A 115 -3.19 -6.76 -4.70
C ASN A 115 -1.77 -6.89 -4.17
N ILE A 116 -1.65 -7.40 -2.96
CA ILE A 116 -0.37 -7.59 -2.28
C ILE A 116 -0.02 -9.07 -2.35
N ASP A 117 1.15 -9.38 -2.88
CA ASP A 117 1.69 -10.73 -2.94
C ASP A 117 3.15 -10.68 -2.48
N GLY A 118 3.35 -10.90 -1.18
CA GLY A 118 4.66 -10.73 -0.57
C GLY A 118 5.19 -9.31 -0.76
N ASN A 119 6.29 -9.15 -1.46
CA ASN A 119 6.92 -7.86 -1.74
C ASN A 119 6.47 -7.24 -3.07
N ASN A 120 5.56 -7.88 -3.78
CA ASN A 120 5.05 -7.41 -5.06
C ASN A 120 3.65 -6.84 -4.86
N PHE A 121 3.49 -5.56 -5.18
CA PHE A 121 2.21 -4.87 -5.06
C PHE A 121 1.75 -4.49 -6.47
N GLU A 122 0.54 -4.94 -6.82
CA GLU A 122 -0.10 -4.54 -8.07
C GLU A 122 -1.23 -3.56 -7.76
N LEU A 123 -1.08 -2.34 -8.23
CA LEU A 123 -2.07 -1.29 -8.08
C LEU A 123 -2.93 -1.23 -9.34
N THR A 124 -4.23 -1.45 -9.18
CA THR A 124 -5.22 -1.22 -10.22
C THR A 124 -5.94 0.07 -9.90
N ILE A 125 -5.58 1.14 -10.61
CA ILE A 125 -6.01 2.50 -10.30
C ILE A 125 -7.01 2.97 -11.35
N GLU A 126 -8.17 3.38 -10.87
CA GLU A 126 -9.21 3.99 -11.71
C GLU A 126 -9.26 5.50 -11.41
N THR A 127 -9.25 6.28 -12.47
CA THR A 127 -9.34 7.75 -12.38
C THR A 127 -10.53 8.24 -13.20
N PRO A 128 -11.13 9.38 -12.79
CA PRO A 128 -12.22 9.98 -13.56
C PRO A 128 -11.86 10.32 -15.00
#